data_eabc634eec2247af1de08c8e5c270fb1
#
_entry.id   eabc634eec2247af1de08c8e5c270fb1
#
_cell.length_a   1.000
_cell.length_b   1.000
_cell.length_c   1.000
_cell.angle_alpha   90.00
_cell.angle_beta   90.00
_cell.angle_gamma   90.00
#
_symmetry.space_group_name_H-M   'P 1'
#
loop_
_entity.id
_entity.type
_entity.pdbx_description
1 polymer ?
#
loop_
_entity_poly.entity_id
_entity_poly.type
_entity_poly.pdbx_seq_one_letter_code
_entity_poly.pdbx_strand_id
1 'polypeptide(L)'
;MQYTQAQIDRANAVNLEDFLRSQGETLIKSGREYRWKEHDSLTIRGNKWFRHSQSKGGYPVNFVMEFYGKSFPEAIQMLTGENGEGQTEATTAPPTEFHLPLHSKTADRAIQYLTESRGLNKTLVEAFLFSGDIYEDAKRHNVVFVGRDQNGIPRYAHVRGTDEPFRQDITGSDKSYPFRYEGNGSQLFIFEAPIDLLSFICLYPRDWQTRSYLALGGVSGKALDRFLSERKDICQVFLCLDSDTAGSEASLRLAQNIPDGISVVRLVPARKDWNDVLRQKTDIPSKKFIAETITLKELPVVQPVPMLRMADVELTSVEWLWFPYI
;
A
#
# COMPACT_ATOMS: atom_id res chain seq x y z
N MET A 1 21.80 5.41 -2.67
CA MET A 1 22.05 6.17 -1.43
C MET A 1 21.00 5.73 -0.42
N GLN A 2 21.42 5.21 0.71
CA GLN A 2 20.53 4.76 1.77
C GLN A 2 20.66 5.72 2.94
N TYR A 3 19.55 6.26 3.45
CA TYR A 3 19.54 7.15 4.61
C TYR A 3 19.23 6.34 5.87
N THR A 4 19.89 6.67 6.96
CA THR A 4 19.61 6.06 8.27
C THR A 4 18.27 6.55 8.82
N GLN A 5 17.63 5.75 9.70
CA GLN A 5 16.39 6.16 10.36
C GLN A 5 16.55 7.49 11.09
N ALA A 6 17.71 7.71 11.73
CA ALA A 6 18.02 8.97 12.43
C ALA A 6 18.08 10.19 11.47
N GLN A 7 18.53 10.02 10.22
CA GLN A 7 18.51 11.08 9.21
C GLN A 7 17.06 11.36 8.74
N ILE A 8 16.28 10.31 8.55
CA ILE A 8 14.86 10.43 8.20
C ILE A 8 14.09 11.13 9.33
N ASP A 9 14.33 10.75 10.57
CA ASP A 9 13.70 11.36 11.75
C ASP A 9 14.07 12.83 11.90
N ARG A 10 15.35 13.19 11.66
CA ARG A 10 15.78 14.59 11.64
C ARG A 10 15.09 15.39 10.54
N ALA A 11 15.01 14.84 9.34
CA ALA A 11 14.31 15.48 8.23
C ALA A 11 12.82 15.67 8.54
N ASN A 12 12.17 14.69 9.15
CA ASN A 12 10.77 14.79 9.57
C ASN A 12 10.53 15.63 10.82
N ALA A 13 11.57 15.98 11.58
CA ALA A 13 11.50 16.90 12.70
C ALA A 13 11.60 18.38 12.28
N VAL A 14 11.97 18.67 11.04
CA VAL A 14 12.09 20.04 10.52
C VAL A 14 10.76 20.78 10.64
N ASN A 15 10.80 22.01 11.13
CA ASN A 15 9.62 22.87 11.18
C ASN A 15 9.27 23.34 9.75
N LEU A 16 8.10 22.94 9.25
CA LEU A 16 7.64 23.29 7.89
C LEU A 16 7.35 24.78 7.72
N GLU A 17 6.99 25.47 8.77
CA GLU A 17 6.74 26.92 8.72
C GLU A 17 8.06 27.66 8.44
N ASP A 18 9.12 27.30 9.16
CA ASP A 18 10.45 27.89 9.00
C ASP A 18 11.07 27.47 7.65
N PHE A 19 10.92 26.21 7.28
CA PHE A 19 11.37 25.71 6.00
C PHE A 19 10.74 26.47 4.84
N LEU A 20 9.41 26.60 4.79
CA LEU A 20 8.72 27.30 3.72
C LEU A 20 9.08 28.77 3.65
N ARG A 21 9.23 29.44 4.79
CA ARG A 21 9.73 30.83 4.82
C ARG A 21 11.13 30.96 4.26
N SER A 22 12.01 29.98 4.53
CA SER A 22 13.37 29.96 3.98
C SER A 22 13.38 29.73 2.47
N GLN A 23 12.35 29.07 1.91
CA GLN A 23 12.16 28.91 0.48
C GLN A 23 11.47 30.12 -0.20
N GLY A 24 11.17 31.17 0.59
CA GLY A 24 10.50 32.38 0.07
C GLY A 24 8.97 32.28 -0.02
N GLU A 25 8.40 31.22 0.54
CA GLU A 25 6.97 30.97 0.48
C GLU A 25 6.17 31.88 1.42
N THR A 26 4.97 32.26 1.00
CA THR A 26 4.09 33.11 1.80
C THR A 26 3.11 32.26 2.61
N LEU A 27 3.19 32.38 3.93
CA LEU A 27 2.30 31.72 4.87
C LEU A 27 1.33 32.71 5.51
N ILE A 28 0.05 32.40 5.50
CA ILE A 28 -1.01 33.20 6.11
C ILE A 28 -1.40 32.55 7.43
N LYS A 29 -1.30 33.30 8.53
CA LYS A 29 -1.69 32.80 9.86
C LYS A 29 -3.21 32.59 9.94
N SER A 30 -3.63 31.42 10.38
CA SER A 30 -5.04 31.04 10.58
C SER A 30 -5.21 30.35 11.93
N GLY A 31 -5.46 31.14 12.98
CA GLY A 31 -5.55 30.64 14.35
C GLY A 31 -4.23 30.06 14.86
N ARG A 32 -4.19 28.75 15.12
CA ARG A 32 -2.99 28.02 15.59
C ARG A 32 -2.18 27.38 14.46
N GLU A 33 -2.60 27.58 13.21
CA GLU A 33 -2.01 26.97 12.01
C GLU A 33 -1.65 28.07 11.00
N TYR A 34 -0.88 27.68 9.97
CA TYR A 34 -0.58 28.54 8.83
C TYR A 34 -1.17 27.91 7.58
N ARG A 35 -1.68 28.74 6.66
CA ARG A 35 -2.08 28.35 5.32
C ARG A 35 -1.00 28.75 4.32
N TRP A 36 -0.70 27.87 3.40
CA TRP A 36 0.20 28.21 2.31
C TRP A 36 -0.58 28.96 1.22
N LYS A 37 -0.14 30.18 0.88
CA LYS A 37 -0.86 31.07 -0.03
C LYS A 37 -1.14 30.45 -1.41
N GLU A 38 -0.21 29.64 -1.93
CA GLU A 38 -0.36 28.97 -3.22
C GLU A 38 -1.31 27.77 -3.18
N HIS A 39 -1.63 27.28 -1.99
CA HIS A 39 -2.48 26.12 -1.76
C HIS A 39 -3.44 26.36 -0.60
N ASP A 40 -4.50 27.15 -0.82
CA ASP A 40 -5.45 27.61 0.22
C ASP A 40 -6.05 26.50 1.09
N SER A 41 -6.16 25.27 0.57
CA SER A 41 -6.67 24.12 1.30
C SER A 41 -5.63 23.42 2.17
N LEU A 42 -4.36 23.91 2.17
CA LEU A 42 -3.26 23.29 2.89
C LEU A 42 -2.98 24.07 4.18
N THR A 43 -3.06 23.37 5.30
CA THR A 43 -2.71 23.87 6.63
C THR A 43 -1.41 23.24 7.12
N ILE A 44 -0.61 24.03 7.84
CA ILE A 44 0.70 23.65 8.39
C ILE A 44 0.72 23.98 9.86
N ARG A 45 1.23 23.06 10.66
CA ARG A 45 1.44 23.23 12.10
C ARG A 45 2.73 22.52 12.54
N GLY A 46 3.78 23.29 12.78
CA GLY A 46 5.09 22.76 13.11
C GLY A 46 5.65 21.86 12.00
N ASN A 47 5.87 20.60 12.30
CA ASN A 47 6.35 19.60 11.35
C ASN A 47 5.23 18.75 10.69
N LYS A 48 3.99 19.22 10.71
CA LYS A 48 2.87 18.51 10.09
C LYS A 48 2.15 19.41 9.11
N TRP A 49 1.65 18.81 8.04
CA TRP A 49 0.78 19.46 7.08
C TRP A 49 -0.48 18.63 6.82
N PHE A 50 -1.54 19.30 6.41
CA PHE A 50 -2.79 18.66 6.01
C PHE A 50 -3.46 19.45 4.88
N ARG A 51 -3.80 18.75 3.79
CA ARG A 51 -4.53 19.31 2.64
C ARG A 51 -5.99 18.90 2.72
N HIS A 52 -6.85 19.82 3.12
CA HIS A 52 -8.28 19.56 3.35
C HIS A 52 -9.02 19.11 2.09
N SER A 53 -8.69 19.66 0.92
CA SER A 53 -9.35 19.29 -0.35
C SER A 53 -9.11 17.84 -0.79
N GLN A 54 -8.07 17.19 -0.27
CA GLN A 54 -7.70 15.82 -0.61
C GLN A 54 -7.71 14.87 0.60
N SER A 55 -8.05 15.38 1.80
CA SER A 55 -7.98 14.66 3.07
C SER A 55 -6.63 13.96 3.28
N LYS A 56 -5.54 14.61 2.86
CA LYS A 56 -4.18 14.08 2.87
C LYS A 56 -3.26 14.93 3.74
N GLY A 57 -2.40 14.29 4.51
CA GLY A 57 -1.43 14.98 5.35
C GLY A 57 -0.17 14.15 5.59
N GLY A 58 0.83 14.74 6.22
CA GLY A 58 2.08 14.05 6.45
C GLY A 58 3.13 14.89 7.17
N TYR A 59 4.39 14.46 7.02
CA TYR A 59 5.59 15.05 7.59
C TYR A 59 6.43 15.75 6.51
N PRO A 60 7.49 16.51 6.87
CA PRO A 60 8.28 17.31 5.95
C PRO A 60 8.84 16.56 4.74
N VAL A 61 9.33 15.33 4.90
CA VAL A 61 9.86 14.55 3.77
C VAL A 61 8.76 14.31 2.74
N ASN A 62 7.57 13.89 3.16
CA ASN A 62 6.42 13.70 2.26
C ASN A 62 5.97 15.02 1.64
N PHE A 63 6.05 16.12 2.39
CA PHE A 63 5.72 17.46 1.88
C PHE A 63 6.61 17.83 0.70
N VAL A 64 7.93 17.70 0.87
CA VAL A 64 8.90 18.08 -0.17
C VAL A 64 8.77 17.18 -1.40
N MET A 65 8.52 15.88 -1.20
CA MET A 65 8.27 14.96 -2.32
C MET A 65 7.01 15.35 -3.11
N GLU A 66 5.94 15.73 -2.42
CA GLU A 66 4.64 16.02 -3.04
C GLU A 66 4.58 17.38 -3.71
N PHE A 67 5.04 18.43 -3.04
CA PHE A 67 4.85 19.81 -3.48
C PHE A 67 6.05 20.40 -4.23
N TYR A 68 7.25 19.84 -4.01
CA TYR A 68 8.46 20.25 -4.74
C TYR A 68 8.90 19.21 -5.77
N GLY A 69 8.17 18.09 -5.93
CA GLY A 69 8.46 17.05 -6.93
C GLY A 69 9.82 16.37 -6.73
N LYS A 70 10.35 16.37 -5.50
CA LYS A 70 11.66 15.82 -5.20
C LYS A 70 11.60 14.34 -4.92
N SER A 71 12.63 13.60 -5.30
CA SER A 71 12.83 12.22 -4.86
C SER A 71 13.10 12.18 -3.35
N PHE A 72 12.93 11.02 -2.73
CA PHE A 72 13.17 10.83 -1.30
C PHE A 72 14.58 11.27 -0.85
N PRO A 73 15.67 10.93 -1.57
CA PRO A 73 17.02 11.44 -1.26
C PRO A 73 17.12 12.97 -1.31
N GLU A 74 16.59 13.57 -2.37
CA GLU A 74 16.61 15.02 -2.56
C GLU A 74 15.77 15.74 -1.50
N ALA A 75 14.66 15.14 -1.08
CA ALA A 75 13.82 15.68 -0.02
C ALA A 75 14.55 15.73 1.32
N ILE A 76 15.28 14.66 1.70
CA ILE A 76 16.08 14.66 2.91
C ILE A 76 17.19 15.71 2.83
N GLN A 77 17.92 15.76 1.71
CA GLN A 77 18.96 16.75 1.47
C GLN A 77 18.43 18.20 1.58
N MET A 78 17.27 18.46 0.98
CA MET A 78 16.66 19.79 1.00
C MET A 78 16.23 20.23 2.40
N LEU A 79 15.79 19.28 3.24
CA LEU A 79 15.34 19.53 4.59
C LEU A 79 16.47 19.65 5.62
N THR A 80 17.55 18.86 5.46
CA THR A 80 18.62 18.78 6.47
C THR A 80 19.93 19.40 6.01
N GLY A 81 20.09 19.69 4.71
CA GLY A 81 21.36 20.10 4.11
C GLY A 81 22.42 18.98 4.03
N GLU A 82 22.09 17.79 4.51
CA GLU A 82 23.00 16.65 4.52
C GLU A 82 22.99 15.97 3.15
N ASN A 83 24.13 15.97 2.48
CA ASN A 83 24.38 15.08 1.35
C ASN A 83 24.48 13.65 1.91
N GLY A 84 23.77 12.70 1.29
CA GLY A 84 23.97 11.31 1.62
C GLY A 84 25.46 10.97 1.42
N GLU A 85 26.15 10.65 2.49
CA GLU A 85 27.57 10.33 2.47
C GLU A 85 27.79 9.15 1.52
N GLY A 86 28.65 9.40 0.52
CA GLY A 86 29.20 8.33 -0.29
C GLY A 86 30.08 7.45 0.57
N GLN A 87 29.88 6.15 0.46
CA GLN A 87 30.78 5.09 0.92
C GLN A 87 31.42 5.31 2.31
N THR A 88 30.68 5.03 3.32
CA THR A 88 31.17 4.25 4.45
C THR A 88 30.43 2.92 4.41
N GLU A 89 31.20 1.86 4.58
CA GLU A 89 30.70 0.50 4.67
C GLU A 89 29.39 0.49 5.42
N ALA A 90 28.39 -0.14 4.83
CA ALA A 90 27.13 -0.38 5.50
C ALA A 90 27.45 -0.99 6.86
N THR A 91 27.47 -0.15 7.89
CA THR A 91 27.10 -0.63 9.21
C THR A 91 25.63 -0.91 9.04
N THR A 92 25.36 -2.06 8.45
CA THR A 92 24.09 -2.74 8.58
C THR A 92 23.88 -2.78 10.09
N ALA A 93 23.03 -1.90 10.61
CA ALA A 93 22.32 -2.29 11.82
C ALA A 93 21.90 -3.73 11.53
N PRO A 94 22.24 -4.70 12.38
CA PRO A 94 21.98 -6.10 12.07
C PRO A 94 20.51 -6.16 11.62
N PRO A 95 20.19 -6.82 10.49
CA PRO A 95 18.84 -6.85 9.98
C PRO A 95 17.96 -7.18 11.16
N THR A 96 17.00 -6.32 11.48
CA THR A 96 16.18 -6.48 12.68
C THR A 96 15.57 -7.85 12.54
N GLU A 97 16.00 -8.79 13.39
CA GLU A 97 15.65 -10.19 13.26
C GLU A 97 14.12 -10.31 13.36
N PHE A 98 13.53 -10.97 12.39
CA PHE A 98 12.10 -11.17 12.37
C PHE A 98 11.69 -12.17 13.46
N HIS A 99 10.89 -11.71 14.40
CA HIS A 99 10.34 -12.54 15.46
C HIS A 99 8.82 -12.43 15.46
N LEU A 100 8.16 -13.59 15.43
CA LEU A 100 6.71 -13.64 15.63
C LEU A 100 6.34 -13.21 17.05
N PRO A 101 5.25 -12.45 17.23
CA PRO A 101 4.65 -12.25 18.56
C PRO A 101 4.33 -13.58 19.23
N LEU A 102 4.48 -13.63 20.55
CA LEU A 102 4.15 -14.84 21.31
C LEU A 102 2.66 -15.18 21.15
N HIS A 103 2.37 -16.46 21.00
CA HIS A 103 1.01 -16.97 20.91
C HIS A 103 0.28 -16.86 22.27
N SER A 104 -0.95 -16.41 22.26
CA SER A 104 -1.86 -16.54 23.39
C SER A 104 -2.21 -18.02 23.63
N LYS A 105 -2.64 -18.34 24.86
CA LYS A 105 -3.10 -19.71 25.21
C LYS A 105 -4.44 -20.04 24.55
N THR A 106 -5.26 -19.02 24.26
CA THR A 106 -6.54 -19.14 23.58
C THR A 106 -6.58 -18.16 22.41
N ALA A 107 -7.56 -18.31 21.53
CA ALA A 107 -7.77 -17.41 20.41
C ALA A 107 -9.16 -16.74 20.47
N ASP A 108 -9.73 -16.62 21.67
CA ASP A 108 -11.13 -16.22 21.85
C ASP A 108 -11.42 -14.81 21.30
N ARG A 109 -10.55 -13.82 21.57
CA ARG A 109 -10.71 -12.46 21.06
C ARG A 109 -10.49 -12.39 19.55
N ALA A 110 -9.52 -13.12 19.04
CA ALA A 110 -9.29 -13.21 17.59
C ALA A 110 -10.50 -13.82 16.89
N ILE A 111 -11.05 -14.93 17.40
CA ILE A 111 -12.25 -15.56 16.86
C ILE A 111 -13.43 -14.59 16.92
N GLN A 112 -13.70 -13.99 18.07
CA GLN A 112 -14.79 -13.04 18.24
C GLN A 112 -14.67 -11.87 17.25
N TYR A 113 -13.50 -11.26 17.17
CA TYR A 113 -13.26 -10.17 16.24
C TYR A 113 -13.48 -10.57 14.78
N LEU A 114 -12.90 -11.69 14.35
CA LEU A 114 -13.00 -12.14 12.96
C LEU A 114 -14.42 -12.56 12.59
N THR A 115 -15.15 -13.21 13.50
CA THR A 115 -16.50 -13.72 13.23
C THR A 115 -17.59 -12.67 13.45
N GLU A 116 -17.56 -11.94 14.58
CA GLU A 116 -18.61 -10.99 14.93
C GLU A 116 -18.37 -9.61 14.30
N SER A 117 -17.15 -9.03 14.48
CA SER A 117 -16.87 -7.70 13.96
C SER A 117 -16.60 -7.68 12.46
N ARG A 118 -15.98 -8.74 11.91
CA ARG A 118 -15.66 -8.86 10.49
C ARG A 118 -16.60 -9.74 9.69
N GLY A 119 -17.47 -10.50 10.34
CA GLY A 119 -18.49 -11.33 9.71
C GLY A 119 -17.93 -12.54 8.97
N LEU A 120 -16.71 -12.97 9.27
CA LEU A 120 -16.09 -14.14 8.65
C LEU A 120 -16.76 -15.44 9.12
N ASN A 121 -16.76 -16.43 8.25
CA ASN A 121 -17.26 -17.76 8.60
C ASN A 121 -16.38 -18.41 9.67
N LYS A 122 -16.99 -18.89 10.77
CA LYS A 122 -16.27 -19.45 11.90
C LYS A 122 -15.42 -20.66 11.50
N THR A 123 -15.95 -21.58 10.69
CA THR A 123 -15.22 -22.77 10.25
C THR A 123 -13.97 -22.39 9.42
N LEU A 124 -14.07 -21.34 8.59
CA LEU A 124 -12.92 -20.82 7.84
C LEU A 124 -11.86 -20.26 8.78
N VAL A 125 -12.27 -19.46 9.76
CA VAL A 125 -11.36 -18.87 10.77
C VAL A 125 -10.67 -19.99 11.58
N GLU A 126 -11.41 -20.98 12.03
CA GLU A 126 -10.88 -22.13 12.78
C GLU A 126 -9.88 -22.95 11.94
N ALA A 127 -10.09 -23.11 10.63
CA ALA A 127 -9.14 -23.78 9.74
C ALA A 127 -7.79 -23.05 9.67
N PHE A 128 -7.79 -21.73 9.56
CA PHE A 128 -6.56 -20.92 9.55
C PHE A 128 -5.90 -20.81 10.93
N LEU A 129 -6.67 -20.88 12.01
CA LEU A 129 -6.12 -20.99 13.36
C LEU A 129 -5.44 -22.36 13.58
N PHE A 130 -6.06 -23.42 13.08
CA PHE A 130 -5.51 -24.77 13.19
C PHE A 130 -4.21 -24.93 12.38
N SER A 131 -4.09 -24.33 11.20
CA SER A 131 -2.85 -24.32 10.41
C SER A 131 -1.75 -23.44 11.04
N GLY A 132 -2.11 -22.58 11.98
CA GLY A 132 -1.19 -21.60 12.59
C GLY A 132 -0.83 -20.43 11.68
N ASP A 133 -1.59 -20.22 10.60
CA ASP A 133 -1.43 -19.05 9.72
C ASP A 133 -2.16 -17.83 10.28
N ILE A 134 -3.09 -18.05 11.20
CA ILE A 134 -3.71 -17.03 12.04
C ILE A 134 -3.54 -17.44 13.49
N TYR A 135 -3.27 -16.48 14.38
CA TYR A 135 -3.31 -16.72 15.82
C TYR A 135 -3.55 -15.42 16.59
N GLU A 136 -3.78 -15.50 17.89
CA GLU A 136 -3.91 -14.39 18.81
C GLU A 136 -2.59 -14.14 19.53
N ASP A 137 -2.10 -12.89 19.55
CA ASP A 137 -0.89 -12.55 20.32
C ASP A 137 -1.15 -12.52 21.83
N ALA A 138 -0.16 -12.98 22.61
CA ALA A 138 -0.28 -13.10 24.06
C ALA A 138 -0.30 -11.76 24.81
N LYS A 139 0.18 -10.67 24.19
CA LYS A 139 0.39 -9.39 24.89
C LYS A 139 -0.82 -8.46 24.78
N ARG A 140 -1.40 -8.36 23.60
CA ARG A 140 -2.49 -7.41 23.29
C ARG A 140 -3.74 -8.11 22.77
N HIS A 141 -3.69 -9.40 22.61
CA HIS A 141 -4.78 -10.22 22.06
C HIS A 141 -5.21 -9.80 20.65
N ASN A 142 -4.27 -9.26 19.88
CA ASN A 142 -4.48 -8.89 18.48
C ASN A 142 -4.46 -10.14 17.59
N VAL A 143 -5.10 -10.06 16.44
CA VAL A 143 -4.98 -11.08 15.40
C VAL A 143 -3.65 -10.92 14.68
N VAL A 144 -2.90 -12.01 14.54
CA VAL A 144 -1.67 -12.10 13.77
C VAL A 144 -1.91 -12.97 12.55
N PHE A 145 -1.64 -12.44 11.36
CA PHE A 145 -1.67 -13.16 10.08
C PHE A 145 -0.25 -13.46 9.66
N VAL A 146 0.10 -14.74 9.49
CA VAL A 146 1.47 -15.18 9.23
C VAL A 146 1.66 -15.49 7.75
N GLY A 147 2.75 -14.97 7.19
CA GLY A 147 3.24 -15.38 5.88
C GLY A 147 4.47 -16.29 6.04
N ARG A 148 4.48 -17.40 5.28
CA ARG A 148 5.52 -18.42 5.35
C ARG A 148 6.21 -18.59 4.01
N ASP A 149 7.48 -19.06 4.04
CA ASP A 149 8.17 -19.51 2.83
C ASP A 149 7.73 -20.93 2.43
N GLN A 150 8.30 -21.46 1.35
CA GLN A 150 7.98 -22.79 0.83
C GLN A 150 8.37 -23.93 1.78
N ASN A 151 9.21 -23.67 2.79
CA ASN A 151 9.61 -24.61 3.82
C ASN A 151 8.72 -24.51 5.06
N GLY A 152 7.67 -23.68 5.04
CA GLY A 152 6.79 -23.42 6.16
C GLY A 152 7.38 -22.49 7.23
N ILE A 153 8.55 -21.89 6.97
CA ILE A 153 9.22 -20.98 7.92
C ILE A 153 8.53 -19.61 7.85
N PRO A 154 8.08 -19.05 9.00
CA PRO A 154 7.52 -17.70 9.05
C PRO A 154 8.53 -16.65 8.59
N ARG A 155 8.13 -15.79 7.68
CA ARG A 155 8.92 -14.67 7.12
C ARG A 155 8.24 -13.31 7.25
N TYR A 156 6.94 -13.34 7.47
CA TYR A 156 6.12 -12.14 7.52
C TYR A 156 5.01 -12.29 8.54
N ALA A 157 4.65 -11.23 9.20
CA ALA A 157 3.44 -11.18 10.00
C ALA A 157 2.79 -9.81 9.95
N HIS A 158 1.46 -9.82 9.76
CA HIS A 158 0.60 -8.64 9.84
C HIS A 158 -0.25 -8.74 11.10
N VAL A 159 -0.27 -7.66 11.89
CA VAL A 159 -1.04 -7.61 13.14
C VAL A 159 -2.25 -6.68 12.97
N ARG A 160 -3.41 -7.17 13.44
CA ARG A 160 -4.65 -6.41 13.45
C ARG A 160 -5.23 -6.33 14.85
N GLY A 161 -5.48 -5.10 15.33
CA GLY A 161 -6.12 -4.87 16.63
C GLY A 161 -7.54 -5.44 16.69
N THR A 162 -7.87 -6.08 17.81
CA THR A 162 -9.21 -6.61 18.07
C THR A 162 -10.12 -5.55 18.70
N ASP A 163 -9.58 -4.72 19.57
CA ASP A 163 -10.33 -3.70 20.33
C ASP A 163 -10.18 -2.29 19.72
N GLU A 164 -9.02 -1.99 19.11
CA GLU A 164 -8.71 -0.68 18.55
C GLU A 164 -8.37 -0.77 17.05
N PRO A 165 -8.53 0.31 16.28
CA PRO A 165 -8.20 0.34 14.85
C PRO A 165 -6.68 0.36 14.63
N PHE A 166 -5.99 -0.70 15.05
CA PHE A 166 -4.56 -0.89 14.90
C PHE A 166 -4.26 -1.88 13.77
N ARG A 167 -3.25 -1.55 12.96
CA ARG A 167 -2.68 -2.44 11.93
C ARG A 167 -1.20 -2.14 11.76
N GLN A 168 -0.37 -3.18 11.74
CA GLN A 168 1.07 -3.04 11.55
C GLN A 168 1.68 -4.35 11.06
N ASP A 169 2.67 -4.25 10.16
CA ASP A 169 3.56 -5.37 9.87
C ASP A 169 4.62 -5.47 10.97
N ILE A 170 4.96 -6.69 11.36
CA ILE A 170 6.03 -6.93 12.34
C ILE A 170 7.36 -6.52 11.74
N THR A 171 8.18 -5.83 12.52
CA THR A 171 9.52 -5.38 12.11
C THR A 171 10.37 -6.57 11.69
N GLY A 172 11.12 -6.41 10.60
CA GLY A 172 11.91 -7.49 10.01
C GLY A 172 11.12 -8.42 9.08
N SER A 173 9.80 -8.20 8.89
CA SER A 173 8.98 -8.98 7.95
C SER A 173 9.48 -8.84 6.51
N ASP A 174 9.58 -9.98 5.82
CA ASP A 174 9.83 -10.02 4.37
C ASP A 174 8.51 -9.98 3.60
N LYS A 175 8.23 -8.84 2.97
CA LYS A 175 6.99 -8.63 2.18
C LYS A 175 6.89 -9.48 0.93
N SER A 176 7.91 -10.26 0.60
CA SER A 176 7.83 -11.25 -0.48
C SER A 176 7.03 -12.49 -0.07
N TYR A 177 6.79 -12.69 1.23
CA TYR A 177 6.06 -13.82 1.80
C TYR A 177 4.84 -13.36 2.62
N PRO A 178 3.87 -12.65 2.04
CA PRO A 178 2.72 -12.18 2.77
C PRO A 178 1.80 -13.33 3.20
N PHE A 179 0.76 -13.00 3.97
CA PHE A 179 -0.31 -13.96 4.28
C PHE A 179 -0.94 -14.49 2.98
N ARG A 180 -1.03 -15.81 2.86
CA ARG A 180 -1.50 -16.46 1.64
C ARG A 180 -2.14 -17.82 1.94
N TYR A 181 -2.87 -18.33 0.95
CA TYR A 181 -3.30 -19.71 0.86
C TYR A 181 -2.94 -20.25 -0.53
N GLU A 182 -2.36 -21.44 -0.59
CA GLU A 182 -1.97 -22.08 -1.84
C GLU A 182 -2.85 -23.31 -2.11
N GLY A 183 -3.70 -23.19 -3.14
CA GLY A 183 -4.43 -24.30 -3.70
C GLY A 183 -3.63 -24.98 -4.83
N ASN A 184 -4.15 -26.09 -5.31
CA ASN A 184 -3.51 -26.88 -6.39
C ASN A 184 -3.98 -26.50 -7.82
N GLY A 185 -4.86 -25.52 -7.95
CA GLY A 185 -5.34 -25.02 -9.24
C GLY A 185 -4.49 -23.88 -9.78
N SER A 186 -4.78 -23.48 -11.03
CA SER A 186 -4.02 -22.50 -11.79
C SER A 186 -4.52 -21.05 -11.68
N GLN A 187 -5.38 -20.77 -10.72
CA GLN A 187 -5.96 -19.43 -10.48
C GLN A 187 -5.38 -18.78 -9.22
N LEU A 188 -4.99 -17.53 -9.33
CA LEU A 188 -4.46 -16.72 -8.22
C LEU A 188 -5.31 -15.47 -8.03
N PHE A 189 -5.75 -15.22 -6.77
CA PHE A 189 -6.53 -14.06 -6.36
C PHE A 189 -5.69 -13.16 -5.44
N ILE A 190 -5.61 -11.87 -5.75
CA ILE A 190 -4.74 -10.88 -5.08
C ILE A 190 -5.59 -9.86 -4.32
N PHE A 191 -5.26 -9.62 -3.05
CA PHE A 191 -5.95 -8.69 -2.15
C PHE A 191 -4.96 -7.72 -1.50
N GLU A 192 -5.46 -6.59 -0.99
CA GLU A 192 -4.62 -5.66 -0.22
C GLU A 192 -4.36 -6.18 1.19
N ALA A 193 -5.36 -6.78 1.84
CA ALA A 193 -5.27 -7.22 3.23
C ALA A 193 -5.81 -8.64 3.46
N PRO A 194 -5.33 -9.33 4.52
CA PRO A 194 -5.78 -10.69 4.86
C PRO A 194 -7.29 -10.79 5.11
N ILE A 195 -7.90 -9.76 5.72
CA ILE A 195 -9.35 -9.75 6.00
C ILE A 195 -10.16 -9.75 4.71
N ASP A 196 -9.72 -9.03 3.66
CA ASP A 196 -10.40 -9.01 2.37
C ASP A 196 -10.29 -10.35 1.66
N LEU A 197 -9.11 -10.99 1.71
CA LEU A 197 -8.90 -12.34 1.22
C LEU A 197 -9.88 -13.34 1.87
N LEU A 198 -9.96 -13.35 3.19
CA LEU A 198 -10.87 -14.24 3.94
C LEU A 198 -12.34 -13.91 3.67
N SER A 199 -12.67 -12.62 3.54
CA SER A 199 -14.02 -12.16 3.19
C SER A 199 -14.44 -12.64 1.80
N PHE A 200 -13.54 -12.59 0.83
CA PHE A 200 -13.78 -13.12 -0.50
C PHE A 200 -14.06 -14.63 -0.48
N ILE A 201 -13.29 -15.41 0.27
CA ILE A 201 -13.54 -16.85 0.45
C ILE A 201 -14.93 -17.08 1.08
N CYS A 202 -15.32 -16.30 2.10
CA CYS A 202 -16.66 -16.39 2.69
C CYS A 202 -17.78 -16.04 1.70
N LEU A 203 -17.55 -15.14 0.76
CA LEU A 203 -18.52 -14.76 -0.28
C LEU A 203 -18.63 -15.80 -1.38
N TYR A 204 -17.53 -16.49 -1.70
CA TYR A 204 -17.39 -17.45 -2.81
C TYR A 204 -16.78 -18.77 -2.34
N PRO A 205 -17.45 -19.52 -1.45
CA PRO A 205 -16.89 -20.69 -0.76
C PRO A 205 -16.74 -21.94 -1.65
N ARG A 206 -17.36 -21.95 -2.86
CA ARG A 206 -17.28 -23.12 -3.73
C ARG A 206 -15.85 -23.30 -4.22
N ASP A 207 -15.29 -24.48 -4.01
CA ASP A 207 -13.97 -24.91 -4.52
C ASP A 207 -12.82 -23.94 -4.14
N TRP A 208 -12.95 -23.19 -3.02
CA TRP A 208 -11.95 -22.21 -2.63
C TRP A 208 -10.58 -22.87 -2.36
N GLN A 209 -10.56 -24.10 -1.85
CA GLN A 209 -9.31 -24.82 -1.55
C GLN A 209 -8.49 -25.15 -2.82
N THR A 210 -9.10 -25.14 -4.00
CA THR A 210 -8.37 -25.40 -5.26
C THR A 210 -7.68 -24.14 -5.77
N ARG A 211 -8.04 -22.96 -5.30
CA ARG A 211 -7.51 -21.68 -5.75
C ARG A 211 -6.41 -21.18 -4.83
N SER A 212 -5.55 -20.32 -5.35
CA SER A 212 -4.52 -19.65 -4.57
C SER A 212 -4.94 -18.19 -4.28
N TYR A 213 -4.58 -17.70 -3.09
CA TYR A 213 -4.93 -16.37 -2.61
C TYR A 213 -3.73 -15.72 -1.95
N LEU A 214 -3.52 -14.42 -2.23
CA LEU A 214 -2.37 -13.66 -1.76
C LEU A 214 -2.83 -12.29 -1.23
N ALA A 215 -2.51 -11.95 0.02
CA ALA A 215 -2.77 -10.64 0.58
C ALA A 215 -1.45 -9.85 0.66
N LEU A 216 -1.29 -8.81 -0.18
CA LEU A 216 -0.01 -8.13 -0.40
C LEU A 216 0.56 -7.41 0.85
N GLY A 217 -0.27 -7.10 1.84
CA GLY A 217 0.14 -6.27 2.99
C GLY A 217 0.57 -4.85 2.56
N GLY A 218 -0.07 -4.33 1.50
CA GLY A 218 0.22 -3.10 0.80
C GLY A 218 0.21 -3.32 -0.72
N VAL A 219 0.70 -2.35 -1.48
CA VAL A 219 0.62 -2.36 -2.96
C VAL A 219 1.95 -2.73 -3.65
N SER A 220 2.86 -3.42 -2.95
CA SER A 220 4.15 -3.86 -3.50
C SER A 220 3.98 -5.09 -4.40
N GLY A 221 4.57 -5.07 -5.59
CA GLY A 221 4.55 -6.22 -6.53
C GLY A 221 5.43 -7.39 -6.13
N LYS A 222 6.37 -7.23 -5.19
CA LYS A 222 7.37 -8.26 -4.83
C LYS A 222 6.78 -9.63 -4.49
N ALA A 223 5.66 -9.65 -3.77
CA ALA A 223 4.97 -10.88 -3.39
C ALA A 223 4.39 -11.62 -4.59
N LEU A 224 3.79 -10.87 -5.52
CA LEU A 224 3.24 -11.41 -6.76
C LEU A 224 4.34 -11.96 -7.66
N ASP A 225 5.41 -11.18 -7.89
CA ASP A 225 6.55 -11.59 -8.72
C ASP A 225 7.16 -12.89 -8.19
N ARG A 226 7.36 -12.97 -6.87
CA ARG A 226 7.86 -14.18 -6.23
C ARG A 226 6.89 -15.36 -6.40
N PHE A 227 5.61 -15.18 -6.08
CA PHE A 227 4.62 -16.25 -6.19
C PHE A 227 4.55 -16.81 -7.59
N LEU A 228 4.52 -15.96 -8.61
CA LEU A 228 4.52 -16.38 -10.03
C LEU A 228 5.86 -17.00 -10.45
N SER A 229 6.97 -16.70 -9.78
CA SER A 229 8.24 -17.37 -10.03
C SER A 229 8.25 -18.81 -9.50
N GLU A 230 7.55 -19.09 -8.42
CA GLU A 230 7.43 -20.41 -7.77
C GLU A 230 6.32 -21.26 -8.41
N ARG A 231 5.18 -20.65 -8.80
CA ARG A 231 4.00 -21.31 -9.36
C ARG A 231 3.84 -21.00 -10.84
N LYS A 232 4.61 -21.74 -11.67
CA LYS A 232 4.58 -21.60 -13.14
C LYS A 232 3.31 -22.15 -13.80
N ASP A 233 2.50 -22.87 -13.05
CA ASP A 233 1.21 -23.42 -13.46
C ASP A 233 0.07 -22.39 -13.38
N ILE A 234 0.28 -21.22 -12.77
CA ILE A 234 -0.71 -20.15 -12.75
C ILE A 234 -0.90 -19.59 -14.16
N CYS A 235 -2.12 -19.68 -14.66
CA CYS A 235 -2.51 -19.15 -15.98
C CYS A 235 -3.53 -18.01 -15.90
N GLN A 236 -4.10 -17.75 -14.70
CA GLN A 236 -5.07 -16.68 -14.50
C GLN A 236 -4.86 -15.99 -13.17
N VAL A 237 -4.75 -14.65 -13.20
CA VAL A 237 -4.62 -13.79 -12.03
C VAL A 237 -5.84 -12.87 -11.93
N PHE A 238 -6.45 -12.85 -10.75
CA PHE A 238 -7.55 -11.95 -10.39
C PHE A 238 -7.04 -10.89 -9.43
N LEU A 239 -7.08 -9.63 -9.85
CA LEU A 239 -6.73 -8.47 -9.01
C LEU A 239 -7.99 -8.00 -8.28
N CYS A 240 -8.07 -8.33 -7.00
CA CYS A 240 -9.23 -8.09 -6.13
C CYS A 240 -8.93 -6.97 -5.12
N LEU A 241 -8.26 -5.90 -5.56
CA LEU A 241 -7.90 -4.76 -4.72
C LEU A 241 -9.12 -3.86 -4.45
N ASP A 242 -8.99 -2.92 -3.52
CA ASP A 242 -10.06 -2.01 -3.12
C ASP A 242 -10.65 -1.23 -4.33
N SER A 243 -11.88 -0.76 -4.18
CA SER A 243 -12.60 -0.05 -5.25
C SER A 243 -12.19 1.42 -5.41
N ASP A 244 -11.28 1.92 -4.56
CA ASP A 244 -10.82 3.30 -4.61
C ASP A 244 -9.77 3.55 -5.71
N THR A 245 -9.36 4.83 -5.85
CA THR A 245 -8.36 5.24 -6.84
C THR A 245 -7.02 4.53 -6.62
N ALA A 246 -6.59 4.37 -5.35
CA ALA A 246 -5.33 3.72 -5.02
C ALA A 246 -5.31 2.24 -5.43
N GLY A 247 -6.41 1.50 -5.15
CA GLY A 247 -6.58 0.11 -5.58
C GLY A 247 -6.66 -0.02 -7.11
N SER A 248 -7.26 0.97 -7.79
CA SER A 248 -7.31 1.01 -9.27
C SER A 248 -5.91 1.19 -9.87
N GLU A 249 -5.16 2.18 -9.41
CA GLU A 249 -3.78 2.43 -9.86
C GLU A 249 -2.83 1.26 -9.52
N ALA A 250 -2.99 0.66 -8.33
CA ALA A 250 -2.22 -0.51 -7.93
C ALA A 250 -2.51 -1.72 -8.84
N SER A 251 -3.79 -1.93 -9.20
CA SER A 251 -4.19 -3.00 -10.11
C SER A 251 -3.52 -2.84 -11.48
N LEU A 252 -3.48 -1.62 -12.03
CA LEU A 252 -2.81 -1.35 -13.30
C LEU A 252 -1.30 -1.61 -13.22
N ARG A 253 -0.63 -1.13 -12.16
CA ARG A 253 0.81 -1.37 -11.96
C ARG A 253 1.15 -2.86 -11.81
N LEU A 254 0.34 -3.61 -11.06
CA LEU A 254 0.54 -5.06 -10.91
C LEU A 254 0.33 -5.80 -12.23
N ALA A 255 -0.72 -5.44 -12.97
CA ALA A 255 -1.00 -6.07 -14.27
C ALA A 255 0.14 -5.91 -15.27
N GLN A 256 0.83 -4.74 -15.28
CA GLN A 256 1.97 -4.48 -16.15
C GLN A 256 3.19 -5.39 -15.90
N ASN A 257 3.32 -5.91 -14.67
CA ASN A 257 4.45 -6.76 -14.26
C ASN A 257 4.13 -8.26 -14.35
N ILE A 258 2.88 -8.64 -14.68
CA ILE A 258 2.52 -10.05 -14.85
C ILE A 258 3.07 -10.54 -16.19
N PRO A 259 3.76 -11.71 -16.23
CA PRO A 259 4.31 -12.27 -17.45
C PRO A 259 3.27 -12.50 -18.54
N ASP A 260 3.70 -12.38 -19.80
CA ASP A 260 2.88 -12.73 -20.97
C ASP A 260 2.37 -14.18 -20.89
N GLY A 261 1.14 -14.38 -21.37
CA GLY A 261 0.50 -15.71 -21.36
C GLY A 261 -0.37 -15.98 -20.12
N ILE A 262 -0.31 -15.12 -19.09
CA ILE A 262 -1.22 -15.18 -17.93
C ILE A 262 -2.39 -14.22 -18.17
N SER A 263 -3.60 -14.75 -18.09
CA SER A 263 -4.83 -13.91 -18.16
C SER A 263 -4.98 -13.08 -16.90
N VAL A 264 -5.23 -11.77 -17.04
CA VAL A 264 -5.42 -10.85 -15.91
C VAL A 264 -6.82 -10.27 -15.94
N VAL A 265 -7.54 -10.42 -14.83
CA VAL A 265 -8.89 -9.88 -14.63
C VAL A 265 -8.91 -9.08 -13.35
N ARG A 266 -9.44 -7.86 -13.39
CA ARG A 266 -9.74 -7.10 -12.17
C ARG A 266 -11.15 -7.41 -11.70
N LEU A 267 -11.29 -7.77 -10.42
CA LEU A 267 -12.56 -7.90 -9.74
C LEU A 267 -12.73 -6.74 -8.75
N VAL A 268 -13.63 -5.84 -9.05
CA VAL A 268 -13.89 -4.65 -8.22
C VAL A 268 -14.99 -4.98 -7.21
N PRO A 269 -14.76 -4.84 -5.89
CA PRO A 269 -15.79 -5.06 -4.91
C PRO A 269 -16.94 -4.03 -5.08
N ALA A 270 -18.17 -4.45 -4.86
CA ALA A 270 -19.36 -3.58 -4.96
C ALA A 270 -19.44 -2.50 -3.86
N ARG A 271 -18.49 -2.51 -2.91
CA ARG A 271 -18.30 -1.53 -1.84
C ARG A 271 -16.82 -1.14 -1.81
N LYS A 272 -16.39 -0.43 -0.75
CA LYS A 272 -15.01 0.00 -0.61
C LYS A 272 -14.03 -1.18 -0.71
N ASP A 273 -14.28 -2.24 0.05
CA ASP A 273 -13.47 -3.45 0.12
C ASP A 273 -14.34 -4.71 0.22
N TRP A 274 -13.73 -5.90 0.20
CA TRP A 274 -14.45 -7.18 0.25
C TRP A 274 -15.05 -7.48 1.62
N ASN A 275 -14.48 -6.93 2.70
CA ASN A 275 -15.06 -7.08 4.03
C ASN A 275 -16.35 -6.25 4.16
N ASP A 276 -16.39 -5.06 3.60
CA ASP A 276 -17.63 -4.27 3.55
C ASP A 276 -18.72 -4.96 2.73
N VAL A 277 -18.35 -5.62 1.62
CA VAL A 277 -19.31 -6.45 0.85
C VAL A 277 -19.84 -7.61 1.68
N LEU A 278 -18.99 -8.30 2.44
CA LEU A 278 -19.40 -9.43 3.27
C LEU A 278 -20.33 -9.00 4.41
N ARG A 279 -20.02 -7.90 5.09
CA ARG A 279 -20.77 -7.41 6.27
C ARG A 279 -22.17 -6.90 5.92
N GLN A 280 -22.37 -6.43 4.70
CA GLN A 280 -23.65 -5.87 4.24
C GLN A 280 -24.47 -6.85 3.40
N LYS A 281 -24.41 -8.15 3.72
CA LYS A 281 -25.06 -9.23 2.96
C LYS A 281 -26.56 -9.06 2.64
N THR A 282 -27.26 -8.23 3.40
CA THR A 282 -28.72 -8.10 3.32
C THR A 282 -29.21 -7.19 2.20
N ASP A 283 -28.37 -6.27 1.66
CA ASP A 283 -28.81 -5.23 0.71
C ASP A 283 -28.09 -5.23 -0.65
N ILE A 284 -27.35 -6.29 -0.99
CA ILE A 284 -26.56 -6.31 -2.22
C ILE A 284 -27.38 -6.93 -3.35
N PRO A 285 -27.56 -6.21 -4.50
CA PRO A 285 -28.08 -6.80 -5.71
C PRO A 285 -27.22 -8.00 -6.14
N SER A 286 -27.77 -8.91 -6.92
CA SER A 286 -27.18 -10.19 -7.33
C SER A 286 -25.73 -10.13 -7.89
N LYS A 287 -25.21 -8.94 -8.20
CA LYS A 287 -23.82 -8.71 -8.62
C LYS A 287 -23.00 -8.17 -7.45
N LYS A 288 -22.14 -9.02 -6.88
CA LYS A 288 -21.24 -8.68 -5.77
C LYS A 288 -19.93 -8.05 -6.22
N PHE A 289 -19.63 -8.03 -7.51
CA PHE A 289 -18.43 -7.44 -8.11
C PHE A 289 -18.66 -7.06 -9.58
N ILE A 290 -17.78 -6.20 -10.10
CA ILE A 290 -17.65 -5.90 -11.53
C ILE A 290 -16.36 -6.58 -11.99
N ALA A 291 -16.44 -7.40 -13.04
CA ALA A 291 -15.27 -7.98 -13.68
C ALA A 291 -14.81 -7.06 -14.82
N GLU A 292 -13.59 -6.58 -14.72
CA GLU A 292 -12.93 -5.76 -15.74
C GLU A 292 -11.75 -6.57 -16.31
N THR A 293 -11.79 -6.87 -17.60
CA THR A 293 -10.66 -7.49 -18.28
C THR A 293 -9.61 -6.42 -18.53
N ILE A 294 -8.42 -6.58 -17.97
CA ILE A 294 -7.29 -5.69 -18.25
C ILE A 294 -6.61 -6.21 -19.51
N THR A 295 -6.86 -5.55 -20.65
CA THR A 295 -6.18 -5.85 -21.89
C THR A 295 -4.94 -4.97 -21.99
N LEU A 296 -3.75 -5.52 -21.76
CA LEU A 296 -2.47 -4.80 -21.77
C LEU A 296 -2.16 -4.08 -23.10
N LYS A 297 -2.86 -4.44 -24.18
CA LYS A 297 -2.69 -3.80 -25.50
C LYS A 297 -3.29 -2.38 -25.61
N GLU A 298 -4.13 -1.95 -24.69
CA GLU A 298 -4.81 -0.63 -24.73
C GLU A 298 -4.24 0.41 -23.77
N LEU A 299 -3.16 0.09 -23.06
CA LEU A 299 -2.42 1.12 -22.35
C LEU A 299 -1.78 2.04 -23.38
N PRO A 300 -2.01 3.36 -23.35
CA PRO A 300 -1.31 4.27 -24.23
C PRO A 300 0.19 4.01 -24.04
N VAL A 301 0.85 3.60 -25.10
CA VAL A 301 2.31 3.60 -25.16
C VAL A 301 2.69 5.03 -24.85
N VAL A 302 3.20 5.28 -23.65
CA VAL A 302 3.85 6.55 -23.34
C VAL A 302 5.01 6.60 -24.31
N GLN A 303 4.80 7.28 -25.42
CA GLN A 303 5.90 7.55 -26.35
C GLN A 303 6.98 8.23 -25.52
N PRO A 304 8.22 7.75 -25.55
CA PRO A 304 9.30 8.45 -24.86
C PRO A 304 9.27 9.88 -25.39
N VAL A 305 9.05 10.84 -24.48
CA VAL A 305 9.12 12.26 -24.83
C VAL A 305 10.50 12.43 -25.45
N PRO A 306 10.60 12.82 -26.73
CA PRO A 306 11.91 13.00 -27.35
C PRO A 306 12.65 14.05 -26.53
N MET A 307 13.75 13.66 -25.90
CA MET A 307 14.63 14.62 -25.23
C MET A 307 15.30 15.46 -26.31
N LEU A 308 14.72 16.63 -26.60
CA LEU A 308 15.37 17.65 -27.39
C LEU A 308 16.55 18.21 -26.59
N ARG A 309 17.74 18.11 -27.12
CA ARG A 309 18.88 18.81 -26.54
C ARG A 309 18.63 20.31 -26.68
N MET A 310 18.93 21.09 -25.64
CA MET A 310 18.78 22.55 -25.65
C MET A 310 19.48 23.22 -26.86
N ALA A 311 20.51 22.59 -27.45
CA ALA A 311 21.19 23.04 -28.65
C ALA A 311 20.36 22.90 -29.94
N ASP A 312 19.29 22.08 -29.91
CA ASP A 312 18.44 21.80 -31.08
C ASP A 312 17.12 22.60 -31.05
N VAL A 313 16.96 23.48 -30.04
CA VAL A 313 15.76 24.33 -29.90
C VAL A 313 16.02 25.66 -30.61
N GLU A 314 15.43 25.86 -31.79
CA GLU A 314 15.36 27.16 -32.40
C GLU A 314 14.50 28.11 -31.56
N LEU A 315 15.11 29.19 -31.05
CA LEU A 315 14.41 30.23 -30.32
C LEU A 315 13.55 31.03 -31.30
N THR A 316 12.30 30.66 -31.45
CA THR A 316 11.32 31.51 -32.11
C THR A 316 10.83 32.57 -31.13
N SER A 317 10.86 33.83 -31.50
CA SER A 317 10.31 34.92 -30.70
C SER A 317 8.81 34.69 -30.48
N VAL A 318 8.40 34.60 -29.21
CA VAL A 318 6.99 34.51 -28.85
C VAL A 318 6.40 35.91 -28.90
N GLU A 319 5.58 36.20 -29.91
CA GLU A 319 4.75 37.40 -29.90
C GLU A 319 3.58 37.19 -28.94
N TRP A 320 3.58 37.92 -27.85
CA TRP A 320 2.47 37.96 -26.91
C TRP A 320 1.35 38.83 -27.48
N LEU A 321 0.29 38.20 -28.00
CA LEU A 321 -0.97 38.89 -28.30
C LEU A 321 -1.72 39.18 -27.01
N TRP A 322 -1.60 40.39 -26.49
CA TRP A 322 -2.50 40.93 -25.46
C TRP A 322 -3.82 41.32 -26.14
N PHE A 323 -4.88 40.57 -25.90
CA PHE A 323 -6.23 41.07 -26.12
C PHE A 323 -6.74 41.72 -24.84
N PRO A 324 -7.13 43.01 -24.86
CA PRO A 324 -7.80 43.63 -23.75
C PRO A 324 -9.24 43.11 -23.72
N TYR A 325 -9.64 42.50 -22.64
CA TYR A 325 -11.06 42.31 -22.35
C TYR A 325 -11.65 43.65 -21.90
N ILE A 326 -12.68 44.10 -22.62
CA ILE A 326 -13.66 45.07 -22.19
C ILE A 326 -14.76 44.31 -21.47
#